data_123145a33a18345f419913e6058989e3
#
_entry.id   123145a33a18345f419913e6058989e3
#
_cell.length_a   1.000
_cell.length_b   1.000
_cell.length_c   1.000
_cell.angle_alpha   90.00
_cell.angle_beta   90.00
_cell.angle_gamma   90.00
#
_symmetry.space_group_name_H-M   'P 1'
#
loop_
_entity.id
_entity.type
_entity.pdbx_description
1 polymer ?
#
loop_
_entity_poly.entity_id
_entity_poly.type
_entity_poly.pdbx_seq_one_letter_code
_entity_poly.pdbx_strand_id
1 'polypeptide(L)'
;MMATREQIESLKISENVFELAEDAELKYLVHFAAPFTGSDKIMIPKGTAFAPSGPMRGDALYMNLVDSKGNGKDLFDAMAEQVQAHYSDLYDRLQGFSFFITEEQLQTLPLKFRSGSAERLLEIMRQLRSPLYPMFP
;
A
#
# COMPACT_ATOMS: atom_id res chain seq x y z
N MET A 1 7.41 -25.81 6.97
CA MET A 1 8.27 -25.51 5.82
C MET A 1 8.09 -24.04 5.46
N MET A 2 9.18 -23.33 5.27
CA MET A 2 9.15 -21.93 4.91
C MET A 2 9.21 -21.76 3.39
N ALA A 3 8.44 -20.82 2.88
CA ALA A 3 8.50 -20.48 1.46
C ALA A 3 9.86 -19.87 1.13
N THR A 4 10.42 -20.24 -0.01
CA THR A 4 11.62 -19.60 -0.52
C THR A 4 11.29 -18.26 -1.15
N ARG A 5 12.30 -17.41 -1.29
CA ARG A 5 12.15 -16.15 -2.00
C ARG A 5 11.64 -16.36 -3.42
N GLU A 6 12.15 -17.39 -4.09
CA GLU A 6 11.72 -17.74 -5.45
C GLU A 6 10.24 -18.11 -5.50
N GLN A 7 9.76 -18.88 -4.52
CA GLN A 7 8.35 -19.24 -4.43
C GLN A 7 7.46 -18.00 -4.27
N ILE A 8 7.87 -17.06 -3.42
CA ILE A 8 7.14 -15.82 -3.21
C ILE A 8 7.14 -14.97 -4.48
N GLU A 9 8.30 -14.84 -5.14
CA GLU A 9 8.41 -14.08 -6.39
C GLU A 9 7.58 -14.70 -7.52
N SER A 10 7.44 -16.02 -7.54
CA SER A 10 6.64 -16.71 -8.56
C SER A 10 5.16 -16.37 -8.50
N LEU A 11 4.67 -15.83 -7.40
CA LEU A 11 3.29 -15.36 -7.26
C LEU A 11 2.99 -14.14 -8.12
N LYS A 12 4.02 -13.43 -8.55
CA LYS A 12 3.91 -12.27 -9.44
C LYS A 12 2.94 -11.23 -8.91
N ILE A 13 3.06 -10.94 -7.63
CA ILE A 13 2.14 -10.08 -6.91
C ILE A 13 2.05 -8.68 -7.55
N SER A 14 3.18 -8.14 -8.01
CA SER A 14 3.26 -6.81 -8.61
C SER A 14 2.61 -6.71 -10.00
N GLU A 15 2.21 -7.82 -10.60
CA GLU A 15 1.51 -7.80 -11.88
C GLU A 15 0.02 -7.46 -11.74
N ASN A 16 -0.49 -7.37 -10.50
CA ASN A 16 -1.88 -7.04 -10.24
C ASN A 16 -2.02 -5.53 -9.99
N VAL A 17 -1.87 -4.75 -11.05
CA VAL A 17 -1.93 -3.28 -10.98
C VAL A 17 -3.37 -2.82 -11.03
N PHE A 18 -3.76 -1.95 -10.12
CA PHE A 18 -5.11 -1.40 -10.10
C PHE A 18 -5.08 0.12 -9.90
N GLU A 19 -6.14 0.77 -10.35
CA GLU A 19 -6.36 2.19 -10.13
C GLU A 19 -7.66 2.43 -9.39
N LEU A 20 -7.78 3.59 -8.77
CA LEU A 20 -9.05 4.01 -8.18
C LEU A 20 -10.01 4.42 -9.30
N ALA A 21 -11.21 3.83 -9.30
CA ALA A 21 -12.26 4.18 -10.25
C ALA A 21 -12.98 5.47 -9.86
N GLU A 22 -12.83 5.90 -8.60
CA GLU A 22 -13.37 7.14 -8.05
C GLU A 22 -12.40 7.68 -7.00
N ASP A 23 -12.53 8.95 -6.64
CA ASP A 23 -11.77 9.50 -5.51
C ASP A 23 -12.09 8.69 -4.26
N ALA A 24 -11.08 8.32 -3.49
CA ALA A 24 -11.27 7.53 -2.28
C ALA A 24 -10.27 7.92 -1.21
N GLU A 25 -10.72 7.90 0.04
CA GLU A 25 -9.85 8.12 1.18
C GLU A 25 -9.08 6.85 1.49
N LEU A 26 -7.75 6.96 1.55
CA LEU A 26 -6.89 5.87 1.94
C LEU A 26 -6.07 6.24 3.16
N LYS A 27 -5.85 5.24 4.01
CA LYS A 27 -4.93 5.35 5.12
C LYS A 27 -3.51 5.07 4.62
N TYR A 28 -2.55 5.83 5.12
CA TYR A 28 -1.14 5.62 4.82
C TYR A 28 -0.34 5.59 6.10
N LEU A 29 0.82 4.94 6.04
CA LEU A 29 1.78 4.92 7.13
C LEU A 29 2.82 6.00 6.92
N VAL A 30 3.24 6.61 8.04
CA VAL A 30 4.28 7.63 8.06
C VAL A 30 5.48 7.04 8.78
N HIS A 31 6.64 7.04 8.12
CA HIS A 31 7.87 6.49 8.68
C HIS A 31 8.78 7.62 9.15
N PHE A 32 9.20 7.54 10.41
CA PHE A 32 10.12 8.50 11.02
C PHE A 32 11.44 7.81 11.34
N ALA A 33 12.52 8.60 11.39
CA ALA A 33 13.82 8.12 11.87
C ALA A 33 13.70 7.72 13.33
N ALA A 34 14.20 6.55 13.70
CA ALA A 34 14.08 5.91 15.02
C ALA A 34 12.60 5.59 15.35
N PRO A 35 12.31 4.59 16.11
CA PRO A 35 11.30 3.55 15.90
C PRO A 35 9.84 4.02 15.95
N PHE A 36 9.52 5.11 15.30
CA PHE A 36 8.15 5.62 15.25
C PHE A 36 7.54 5.40 13.89
N THR A 37 6.31 4.90 13.88
CA THR A 37 5.46 4.83 12.70
C THR A 37 4.14 5.47 13.07
N GLY A 38 3.77 6.51 12.34
CA GLY A 38 2.46 7.13 12.46
C GLY A 38 1.54 6.68 11.35
N SER A 39 0.32 7.16 11.36
CA SER A 39 -0.64 6.92 10.29
C SER A 39 -1.56 8.13 10.13
N ASP A 40 -2.06 8.29 8.91
CA ASP A 40 -3.03 9.33 8.60
C ASP A 40 -3.87 8.88 7.41
N LYS A 41 -4.82 9.70 7.01
CA LYS A 41 -5.69 9.42 5.88
C LYS A 41 -5.63 10.58 4.90
N ILE A 42 -5.76 10.28 3.62
CA ILE A 42 -5.77 11.30 2.58
C ILE A 42 -6.71 10.88 1.46
N MET A 43 -7.36 11.87 0.85
CA MET A 43 -8.18 11.64 -0.34
C MET A 43 -7.27 11.44 -1.54
N ILE A 44 -7.37 10.27 -2.17
CA ILE A 44 -6.59 9.91 -3.34
C ILE A 44 -7.45 10.12 -4.59
N PRO A 45 -6.95 10.85 -5.60
CA PRO A 45 -7.73 11.12 -6.80
C PRO A 45 -8.02 9.87 -7.63
N LYS A 46 -9.17 9.88 -8.29
CA LYS A 46 -9.51 8.90 -9.31
C LYS A 46 -8.37 8.76 -10.33
N GLY A 47 -8.07 7.53 -10.72
CA GLY A 47 -7.05 7.22 -11.71
C GLY A 47 -5.64 7.03 -11.13
N THR A 48 -5.45 7.30 -9.84
CA THR A 48 -4.20 6.98 -9.16
C THR A 48 -4.05 5.47 -9.09
N ALA A 49 -2.90 4.94 -9.52
CA ALA A 49 -2.68 3.51 -9.66
C ALA A 49 -1.60 3.01 -8.72
N PHE A 50 -1.79 1.78 -8.29
CA PHE A 50 -0.90 1.10 -7.33
C PHE A 50 -0.55 -0.29 -7.83
N ALA A 51 0.65 -0.74 -7.49
CA ALA A 51 1.09 -2.11 -7.67
C ALA A 51 1.44 -2.71 -6.30
N PRO A 52 0.85 -3.85 -5.95
CA PRO A 52 1.25 -4.53 -4.72
C PRO A 52 2.72 -4.89 -4.77
N SER A 53 3.41 -4.68 -3.66
CA SER A 53 4.84 -4.98 -3.57
C SER A 53 5.16 -5.99 -2.48
N GLY A 54 4.20 -6.24 -1.55
CA GLY A 54 4.52 -6.97 -0.34
C GLY A 54 5.50 -6.20 0.53
N PRO A 55 5.85 -6.71 1.70
CA PRO A 55 5.30 -7.92 2.28
C PRO A 55 3.89 -7.72 2.86
N MET A 56 3.30 -8.83 3.31
CA MET A 56 2.11 -8.76 4.15
C MET A 56 2.50 -8.35 5.56
N ARG A 57 1.65 -7.55 6.17
CA ARG A 57 1.77 -7.18 7.58
C ARG A 57 0.39 -7.28 8.21
N GLY A 58 0.14 -8.40 8.91
CA GLY A 58 -1.21 -8.75 9.31
C GLY A 58 -2.05 -9.05 8.08
N ASP A 59 -3.17 -8.37 7.93
CA ASP A 59 -4.07 -8.50 6.78
C ASP A 59 -3.79 -7.44 5.68
N ALA A 60 -2.75 -6.66 5.86
CA ALA A 60 -2.42 -5.56 4.96
C ALA A 60 -1.25 -5.92 4.04
N LEU A 61 -1.40 -5.61 2.77
CA LEU A 61 -0.38 -5.78 1.75
C LEU A 61 0.16 -4.42 1.35
N TYR A 62 1.48 -4.25 1.40
CA TYR A 62 2.09 -3.00 0.99
C TYR A 62 2.00 -2.81 -0.52
N MET A 63 1.86 -1.54 -0.92
CA MET A 63 1.71 -1.15 -2.32
C MET A 63 2.67 -0.02 -2.66
N ASN A 64 3.10 0.01 -3.92
CA ASN A 64 3.83 1.13 -4.48
C ASN A 64 2.91 1.96 -5.38
N LEU A 65 3.08 3.28 -5.32
CA LEU A 65 2.43 4.18 -6.25
C LEU A 65 3.08 4.03 -7.62
N VAL A 66 2.27 3.68 -8.62
CA VAL A 66 2.76 3.46 -10.00
C VAL A 66 2.46 4.64 -10.90
N ASP A 67 1.27 5.21 -10.74
CA ASP A 67 0.80 6.30 -11.56
C ASP A 67 -0.10 7.20 -10.73
N SER A 68 0.12 8.49 -10.78
CA SER A 68 -0.67 9.46 -10.03
C SER A 68 -1.33 10.44 -10.99
N LYS A 69 -2.64 10.59 -10.87
CA LYS A 69 -3.33 11.62 -11.61
C LYS A 69 -2.91 13.00 -11.09
N GLY A 70 -2.67 13.89 -12.03
CA GLY A 70 -2.09 15.16 -11.72
C GLY A 70 -0.59 15.02 -11.56
N ASN A 71 -0.11 15.22 -10.36
CA ASN A 71 1.32 15.18 -10.08
C ASN A 71 1.56 14.43 -8.77
N GLY A 72 2.32 13.33 -8.84
CA GLY A 72 2.67 12.56 -7.65
C GLY A 72 3.32 13.41 -6.56
N LYS A 73 4.04 14.45 -6.96
CA LYS A 73 4.61 15.41 -6.03
C LYS A 73 3.52 16.12 -5.21
N ASP A 74 2.39 16.46 -5.83
CA ASP A 74 1.29 17.12 -5.13
C ASP A 74 0.71 16.22 -4.04
N LEU A 75 0.62 14.93 -4.31
CA LEU A 75 0.14 13.96 -3.32
C LEU A 75 1.12 13.85 -2.14
N PHE A 76 2.42 13.72 -2.43
CA PHE A 76 3.43 13.66 -1.39
C PHE A 76 3.53 14.96 -0.60
N ASP A 77 3.40 16.11 -1.26
CA ASP A 77 3.38 17.41 -0.58
C ASP A 77 2.19 17.51 0.37
N ALA A 78 1.02 17.06 -0.06
CA ALA A 78 -0.18 17.06 0.78
C ALA A 78 -0.01 16.15 2.00
N MET A 79 0.57 14.97 1.83
CA MET A 79 0.87 14.07 2.95
C MET A 79 1.88 14.68 3.91
N ALA A 80 2.92 15.34 3.39
CA ALA A 80 3.92 16.02 4.21
C ALA A 80 3.30 17.16 5.02
N GLU A 81 2.37 17.91 4.43
CA GLU A 81 1.64 18.96 5.16
C GLU A 81 0.82 18.38 6.31
N GLN A 82 0.18 17.23 6.11
CA GLN A 82 -0.56 16.55 7.18
C GLN A 82 0.37 16.12 8.30
N VAL A 83 1.55 15.60 7.96
CA VAL A 83 2.55 15.21 8.97
C VAL A 83 2.99 16.42 9.77
N GLN A 84 3.24 17.53 9.11
CA GLN A 84 3.61 18.78 9.79
C GLN A 84 2.54 19.24 10.77
N ALA A 85 1.26 19.08 10.38
CA ALA A 85 0.13 19.47 11.22
C ALA A 85 -0.13 18.53 12.39
N HIS A 86 -0.04 17.20 12.13
CA HIS A 86 -0.45 16.18 13.08
C HIS A 86 0.72 15.58 13.88
N TYR A 87 1.95 15.70 13.38
CA TYR A 87 3.16 15.15 14.00
C TYR A 87 4.28 16.20 13.98
N SER A 88 3.97 17.43 14.40
CA SER A 88 4.89 18.55 14.31
C SER A 88 6.23 18.30 14.98
N ASP A 89 6.23 17.61 16.13
CA ASP A 89 7.44 17.30 16.89
C ASP A 89 8.34 16.29 16.19
N LEU A 90 7.81 15.53 15.25
CA LEU A 90 8.52 14.47 14.53
C LEU A 90 8.79 14.83 13.08
N TYR A 91 8.30 15.97 12.60
CA TYR A 91 8.38 16.35 11.19
C TYR A 91 9.82 16.33 10.66
N ASP A 92 10.77 16.80 11.44
CA ASP A 92 12.19 16.82 11.06
C ASP A 92 12.79 15.42 10.91
N ARG A 93 12.10 14.40 11.40
CA ARG A 93 12.53 13.00 11.32
C ARG A 93 11.77 12.21 10.26
N LEU A 94 10.98 12.88 9.45
CA LEU A 94 10.20 12.22 8.40
C LEU A 94 11.13 11.55 7.39
N GLN A 95 10.91 10.25 7.13
CA GLN A 95 11.66 9.47 6.16
C GLN A 95 10.85 9.09 4.94
N GLY A 96 9.55 8.86 5.08
CA GLY A 96 8.73 8.48 3.94
C GLY A 96 7.36 7.99 4.34
N PHE A 97 6.65 7.50 3.32
CA PHE A 97 5.27 7.03 3.44
C PHE A 97 5.14 5.64 2.83
N SER A 98 4.18 4.87 3.33
CA SER A 98 3.80 3.59 2.74
C SER A 98 2.30 3.50 2.59
N PHE A 99 1.86 3.04 1.43
CA PHE A 99 0.48 2.67 1.21
C PHE A 99 0.29 1.18 1.45
N PHE A 100 -0.91 0.78 1.81
CA PHE A 100 -1.25 -0.62 2.01
C PHE A 100 -2.72 -0.84 1.72
N ILE A 101 -3.06 -2.09 1.42
CA ILE A 101 -4.44 -2.48 1.16
C ILE A 101 -4.77 -3.76 1.91
N THR A 102 -5.96 -3.82 2.48
CA THR A 102 -6.49 -5.00 3.17
C THR A 102 -7.41 -5.79 2.24
N GLU A 103 -7.72 -7.04 2.61
CA GLU A 103 -8.71 -7.82 1.86
C GLU A 103 -10.07 -7.12 1.82
N GLU A 104 -10.46 -6.52 2.93
CA GLU A 104 -11.72 -5.77 3.00
C GLU A 104 -11.73 -4.62 1.99
N GLN A 105 -10.63 -3.85 1.94
CA GLN A 105 -10.52 -2.73 1.00
C GLN A 105 -10.54 -3.19 -0.45
N LEU A 106 -9.95 -4.34 -0.77
CA LEU A 106 -10.03 -4.91 -2.12
C LEU A 106 -11.46 -5.19 -2.55
N GLN A 107 -12.34 -5.46 -1.59
CA GLN A 107 -13.74 -5.78 -1.84
C GLN A 107 -14.64 -4.56 -1.78
N THR A 108 -14.24 -3.50 -1.09
CA THR A 108 -15.10 -2.34 -0.83
C THR A 108 -14.70 -1.07 -1.57
N LEU A 109 -13.40 -0.91 -1.90
CA LEU A 109 -12.95 0.27 -2.64
C LEU A 109 -13.35 0.19 -4.12
N PRO A 110 -13.63 1.34 -4.76
CA PRO A 110 -13.92 1.37 -6.19
C PRO A 110 -12.62 1.21 -6.99
N LEU A 111 -12.28 -0.02 -7.31
CA LEU A 111 -11.03 -0.35 -8.00
C LEU A 111 -11.28 -0.78 -9.43
N LYS A 112 -10.35 -0.41 -10.32
CA LYS A 112 -10.31 -0.87 -11.69
C LYS A 112 -8.94 -1.48 -11.94
N PHE A 113 -8.89 -2.77 -12.22
CA PHE A 113 -7.62 -3.44 -12.49
C PHE A 113 -7.16 -3.17 -13.92
N ARG A 114 -5.90 -2.73 -14.04
CA ARG A 114 -5.20 -2.57 -15.32
C ARG A 114 -4.61 -3.89 -15.76
N SER A 115 -4.19 -4.71 -14.79
CA SER A 115 -3.68 -6.07 -15.01
C SER A 115 -4.01 -6.91 -13.78
N GLY A 116 -4.11 -8.22 -13.98
CA GLY A 116 -4.53 -9.11 -12.91
C GLY A 116 -5.99 -8.90 -12.53
N SER A 117 -6.35 -9.27 -11.32
CA SER A 117 -7.72 -9.16 -10.82
C SER A 117 -7.76 -9.11 -9.31
N ALA A 118 -8.90 -8.64 -8.76
CA ALA A 118 -9.12 -8.65 -7.32
C ALA A 118 -9.12 -10.08 -6.77
N GLU A 119 -9.73 -11.02 -7.47
CA GLU A 119 -9.76 -12.43 -7.07
C GLU A 119 -8.36 -13.02 -6.99
N ARG A 120 -7.53 -12.73 -8.00
CA ARG A 120 -6.15 -13.21 -8.02
C ARG A 120 -5.34 -12.62 -6.87
N LEU A 121 -5.49 -11.32 -6.64
CA LEU A 121 -4.77 -10.64 -5.57
C LEU A 121 -5.21 -11.13 -4.19
N LEU A 122 -6.52 -11.36 -3.99
CA LEU A 122 -7.03 -11.95 -2.74
C LEU A 122 -6.44 -13.35 -2.51
N GLU A 123 -6.39 -14.16 -3.55
CA GLU A 123 -5.79 -15.49 -3.46
C GLU A 123 -4.33 -15.42 -3.03
N ILE A 124 -3.56 -14.53 -3.65
CA ILE A 124 -2.16 -14.32 -3.30
C ILE A 124 -2.00 -13.87 -1.84
N MET A 125 -2.82 -12.91 -1.41
CA MET A 125 -2.79 -12.42 -0.03
C MET A 125 -3.09 -13.54 0.97
N ARG A 126 -4.06 -14.39 0.68
CA ARG A 126 -4.40 -15.54 1.52
C ARG A 126 -3.27 -16.55 1.60
N GLN A 127 -2.59 -16.79 0.48
CA GLN A 127 -1.41 -17.65 0.46
C GLN A 127 -0.29 -17.07 1.31
N LEU A 128 -0.01 -15.77 1.17
CA LEU A 128 1.05 -15.10 1.93
C LEU A 128 0.78 -15.09 3.44
N ARG A 129 -0.50 -15.12 3.86
CA ARG A 129 -0.86 -15.22 5.27
C ARG A 129 -0.90 -16.64 5.79
N SER A 130 -0.77 -17.62 4.91
CA SER A 130 -0.71 -19.02 5.30
C SER A 130 0.52 -19.28 6.18
N PRO A 131 0.45 -20.22 7.15
CA PRO A 131 1.63 -20.64 7.91
C PRO A 131 2.78 -21.15 7.06
N LEU A 132 2.52 -21.49 5.78
CA LEU A 132 3.53 -21.92 4.83
C LEU A 132 4.34 -20.76 4.27
N TYR A 133 3.86 -19.52 4.41
CA TYR A 133 4.54 -18.34 3.92
C TYR A 133 4.86 -17.43 5.10
N PRO A 134 6.15 -17.16 5.36
CA PRO A 134 6.51 -16.31 6.48
C PRO A 134 6.09 -14.87 6.26
N MET A 135 5.73 -14.20 7.36
CA MET A 135 5.55 -12.76 7.36
C MET A 135 6.93 -12.10 7.28
N PHE A 136 7.04 -11.06 6.49
CA PHE A 136 8.24 -10.25 6.45
C PHE A 136 8.16 -9.15 7.50
N PRO A 137 9.26 -8.94 8.24
CA PRO A 137 9.30 -7.86 9.24
C PRO A 137 9.23 -6.47 8.61
#